data_e0b61b7a202f428b397e98f9b1140fb9
#
_entry.id   e0b61b7a202f428b397e98f9b1140fb9
#
_cell.length_a   1.000
_cell.length_b   1.000
_cell.length_c   1.000
_cell.angle_alpha   90.00
_cell.angle_beta   90.00
_cell.angle_gamma   90.00
#
_symmetry.space_group_name_H-M   'P 1'
#
loop_
_entity.id
_entity.type
_entity.pdbx_description
1 polymer ?
#
loop_
_entity_poly.entity_id
_entity_poly.type
_entity_poly.pdbx_seq_one_letter_code
_entity_poly.pdbx_strand_id
1 'polypeptide(L)'
;MKKTNKLMQLSKTKIFILKMILFLGQKTFLGRGQIRKITINFINFFIGFGSIDNSRFICKVNKIPLHFYNDKLTGIKVYFGRNENKEIDFIKRKSLNNSVFIDIGSNMGLFTLNIASLYNNSNKVKIIAIDANPINNLRLKKNLKLLQEKIPKIFSIVKIKNCALGDKNKKIYFDFTPGLANGRIIQKKNKKNILVSCRKLIDIVKEEKLNYITNLKIDIEGYEDRVLLSFLKNCKKKLYPKNIILEHASDYLWKHDLVNFLHNLGYIKVFKNDANIVMSLK
;
A
#
# COMPACT_ATOMS: atom_id res chain seq x y z
N MET A 1 -8.11 6.94 35.88
CA MET A 1 -9.40 6.32 35.45
C MET A 1 -9.34 6.08 33.93
N LYS A 2 -9.10 4.84 33.49
CA LYS A 2 -9.19 4.45 32.09
C LYS A 2 -10.67 4.30 31.73
N LYS A 3 -11.24 5.26 30.98
CA LYS A 3 -12.52 5.06 30.31
C LYS A 3 -12.31 3.95 29.25
N THR A 4 -12.71 2.74 29.60
CA THR A 4 -12.91 1.66 28.64
C THR A 4 -14.02 2.10 27.69
N ASN A 5 -13.66 2.68 26.56
CA ASN A 5 -14.59 2.87 25.46
C ASN A 5 -15.07 1.48 25.02
N LYS A 6 -16.23 1.06 25.54
CA LYS A 6 -16.95 -0.11 25.07
C LYS A 6 -17.23 0.11 23.59
N LEU A 7 -16.42 -0.51 22.74
CA LEU A 7 -16.59 -0.47 21.29
C LEU A 7 -18.00 -0.93 20.97
N MET A 8 -18.83 -0.03 20.49
CA MET A 8 -20.19 -0.35 20.04
C MET A 8 -20.06 -1.32 18.86
N GLN A 9 -20.29 -2.59 19.13
CA GLN A 9 -20.31 -3.64 18.11
C GLN A 9 -21.44 -3.31 17.14
N LEU A 10 -21.13 -3.14 15.85
CA LEU A 10 -22.15 -2.85 14.85
C LEU A 10 -23.16 -4.00 14.80
N SER A 11 -24.46 -3.69 14.78
CA SER A 11 -25.49 -4.71 14.57
C SER A 11 -25.34 -5.42 13.24
N LYS A 12 -25.80 -6.66 13.14
CA LYS A 12 -25.79 -7.43 11.89
C LYS A 12 -26.44 -6.68 10.73
N THR A 13 -27.54 -5.97 11.00
CA THR A 13 -28.26 -5.14 10.04
C THR A 13 -27.39 -3.97 9.53
N LYS A 14 -26.71 -3.25 10.43
CA LYS A 14 -25.78 -2.18 10.03
C LYS A 14 -24.65 -2.71 9.16
N ILE A 15 -24.07 -3.84 9.51
CA ILE A 15 -23.01 -4.48 8.71
C ILE A 15 -23.53 -4.86 7.33
N PHE A 16 -24.73 -5.41 7.23
CA PHE A 16 -25.36 -5.77 5.95
C PHE A 16 -25.55 -4.53 5.06
N ILE A 17 -26.14 -3.46 5.60
CA ILE A 17 -26.35 -2.21 4.87
C ILE A 17 -25.01 -1.64 4.36
N LEU A 18 -23.99 -1.63 5.20
CA LEU A 18 -22.65 -1.15 4.82
C LEU A 18 -22.01 -1.96 3.70
N LYS A 19 -22.10 -3.30 3.80
CA LYS A 19 -21.62 -4.18 2.73
C LYS A 19 -22.33 -3.91 1.41
N MET A 20 -23.63 -3.67 1.46
CA MET A 20 -24.44 -3.31 0.28
C MET A 20 -24.00 -1.96 -0.31
N ILE A 21 -23.82 -0.92 0.54
CA ILE A 21 -23.34 0.39 0.10
C ILE A 21 -21.96 0.30 -0.55
N LEU A 22 -21.04 -0.44 0.06
CA LEU A 22 -19.69 -0.64 -0.49
C LEU A 22 -19.74 -1.39 -1.82
N PHE A 23 -20.56 -2.44 -1.93
CA PHE A 23 -20.76 -3.19 -3.18
C PHE A 23 -21.33 -2.29 -4.28
N LEU A 24 -22.38 -1.54 -3.99
CA LEU A 24 -22.95 -0.58 -4.93
C LEU A 24 -21.93 0.50 -5.32
N GLY A 25 -21.16 1.02 -4.37
CA GLY A 25 -20.09 1.97 -4.62
C GLY A 25 -19.00 1.44 -5.55
N GLN A 26 -18.71 0.13 -5.51
CA GLN A 26 -17.79 -0.52 -6.45
C GLN A 26 -18.36 -0.61 -7.86
N LYS A 27 -19.67 -0.72 -8.04
CA LYS A 27 -20.33 -1.02 -9.31
C LYS A 27 -21.00 0.21 -9.96
N THR A 28 -21.44 1.18 -9.15
CA THR A 28 -22.27 2.30 -9.60
C THR A 28 -21.57 3.65 -9.43
N PHE A 29 -22.30 4.73 -9.70
CA PHE A 29 -21.87 6.11 -9.51
C PHE A 29 -21.62 6.50 -8.03
N LEU A 30 -22.17 5.76 -7.07
CA LEU A 30 -21.99 6.03 -5.62
C LEU A 30 -20.51 6.05 -5.18
N GLY A 31 -19.63 5.36 -5.90
CA GLY A 31 -18.20 5.38 -5.67
C GLY A 31 -17.42 6.38 -6.52
N ARG A 32 -18.06 7.34 -7.20
CA ARG A 32 -17.41 8.27 -8.13
C ARG A 32 -17.56 9.74 -7.73
N GLY A 33 -16.56 10.53 -8.06
CA GLY A 33 -16.58 12.00 -7.99
C GLY A 33 -17.12 12.55 -6.67
N GLN A 34 -17.98 13.56 -6.76
CA GLN A 34 -18.62 14.21 -5.61
C GLN A 34 -19.56 13.28 -4.85
N ILE A 35 -20.28 12.39 -5.55
CA ILE A 35 -21.21 11.45 -4.93
C ILE A 35 -20.45 10.49 -3.98
N ARG A 36 -19.23 10.08 -4.34
CA ARG A 36 -18.38 9.31 -3.44
C ARG A 36 -18.13 10.05 -2.11
N LYS A 37 -17.89 11.36 -2.13
CA LYS A 37 -17.68 12.15 -0.90
C LYS A 37 -18.93 12.12 -0.03
N ILE A 38 -20.10 12.31 -0.62
CA ILE A 38 -21.39 12.26 0.08
C ILE A 38 -21.59 10.87 0.69
N THR A 39 -21.37 9.81 -0.08
CA THR A 39 -21.48 8.42 0.38
C THR A 39 -20.53 8.13 1.54
N ILE A 40 -19.30 8.61 1.49
CA ILE A 40 -18.31 8.48 2.58
C ILE A 40 -18.79 9.21 3.84
N ASN A 41 -19.30 10.44 3.70
CA ASN A 41 -19.82 11.21 4.84
C ASN A 41 -21.02 10.51 5.48
N PHE A 42 -21.94 9.96 4.66
CA PHE A 42 -23.05 9.16 5.15
C PHE A 42 -22.59 7.93 5.92
N ILE A 43 -21.61 7.17 5.38
CA ILE A 43 -21.05 6.02 6.08
C ILE A 43 -20.43 6.45 7.42
N ASN A 44 -19.63 7.53 7.44
CA ASN A 44 -19.03 8.04 8.67
C ASN A 44 -20.06 8.44 9.72
N PHE A 45 -21.13 9.10 9.30
CA PHE A 45 -22.26 9.46 10.17
C PHE A 45 -22.98 8.22 10.70
N PHE A 46 -23.27 7.26 9.80
CA PHE A 46 -24.07 6.06 10.12
C PHE A 46 -23.39 5.10 11.11
N ILE A 47 -22.05 4.95 11.04
CA ILE A 47 -21.32 3.98 11.85
C ILE A 47 -20.38 4.61 12.88
N GLY A 48 -20.17 5.91 12.82
CA GLY A 48 -19.14 6.59 13.62
C GLY A 48 -17.71 6.09 13.30
N PHE A 49 -16.72 6.74 13.88
CA PHE A 49 -15.33 6.29 13.75
C PHE A 49 -15.06 5.07 14.63
N GLY A 50 -14.35 4.09 14.06
CA GLY A 50 -13.86 2.92 14.78
C GLY A 50 -12.53 3.16 15.48
N SER A 51 -12.13 2.22 16.34
CA SER A 51 -10.77 2.21 16.86
C SER A 51 -9.78 1.79 15.79
N ILE A 52 -8.55 2.28 15.94
CA ILE A 52 -7.44 1.98 15.00
C ILE A 52 -7.14 0.48 14.93
N ASP A 53 -7.29 -0.23 16.04
CA ASP A 53 -6.85 -1.62 16.18
C ASP A 53 -7.90 -2.65 15.76
N ASN A 54 -9.18 -2.26 15.69
CA ASN A 54 -10.28 -3.19 15.50
C ASN A 54 -10.98 -3.03 14.16
N SER A 55 -10.99 -4.10 13.39
CA SER A 55 -11.84 -4.24 12.21
C SER A 55 -13.30 -4.31 12.61
N ARG A 56 -14.18 -3.71 11.82
CA ARG A 56 -15.64 -3.76 12.00
C ARG A 56 -16.26 -5.01 11.39
N PHE A 57 -15.77 -5.41 10.23
CA PHE A 57 -16.22 -6.59 9.48
C PHE A 57 -15.25 -6.86 8.32
N ILE A 58 -15.47 -7.97 7.60
CA ILE A 58 -14.72 -8.30 6.39
C ILE A 58 -15.58 -7.92 5.18
N CYS A 59 -15.00 -7.19 4.24
CA CYS A 59 -15.58 -6.87 2.94
C CYS A 59 -14.69 -7.39 1.79
N LYS A 60 -15.17 -7.35 0.56
CA LYS A 60 -14.38 -7.69 -0.63
C LYS A 60 -14.12 -6.42 -1.44
N VAL A 61 -12.87 -6.22 -1.82
CA VAL A 61 -12.44 -5.19 -2.76
C VAL A 61 -11.75 -5.88 -3.92
N ASN A 62 -12.28 -5.73 -5.14
CA ASN A 62 -11.76 -6.45 -6.32
C ASN A 62 -11.61 -7.96 -6.12
N LYS A 63 -12.62 -8.58 -5.48
CA LYS A 63 -12.66 -10.01 -5.09
C LYS A 63 -11.70 -10.41 -3.96
N ILE A 64 -10.85 -9.50 -3.47
CA ILE A 64 -9.92 -9.74 -2.36
C ILE A 64 -10.61 -9.43 -1.03
N PRO A 65 -10.60 -10.36 -0.05
CA PRO A 65 -11.14 -10.10 1.28
C PRO A 65 -10.23 -9.14 2.05
N LEU A 66 -10.83 -8.14 2.67
CA LEU A 66 -10.15 -7.13 3.48
C LEU A 66 -10.93 -6.88 4.77
N HIS A 67 -10.21 -6.69 5.86
CA HIS A 67 -10.78 -6.11 7.06
C HIS A 67 -11.20 -4.66 6.83
N PHE A 68 -12.42 -4.32 7.16
CA PHE A 68 -12.94 -2.96 7.08
C PHE A 68 -12.57 -2.17 8.35
N TYR A 69 -11.82 -1.11 8.17
CA TYR A 69 -11.47 -0.15 9.21
C TYR A 69 -12.11 1.20 8.87
N ASN A 70 -12.94 1.71 9.78
CA ASN A 70 -13.51 3.05 9.66
C ASN A 70 -12.79 4.00 10.60
N ASP A 71 -11.59 4.32 10.25
CA ASP A 71 -10.76 5.27 10.96
C ASP A 71 -10.12 6.28 10.00
N LYS A 72 -9.44 7.26 10.58
CA LYS A 72 -8.80 8.31 9.80
C LYS A 72 -7.53 7.86 9.06
N LEU A 73 -6.98 6.67 9.35
CA LEU A 73 -5.75 6.18 8.70
C LEU A 73 -6.02 5.56 7.33
N THR A 74 -7.03 4.70 7.23
CA THR A 74 -7.25 3.94 5.99
C THR A 74 -8.07 4.70 4.96
N GLY A 75 -9.03 5.50 5.41
CA GLY A 75 -9.98 6.15 4.53
C GLY A 75 -10.92 5.18 3.80
N ILE A 76 -12.21 5.45 3.83
CA ILE A 76 -13.26 4.57 3.25
C ILE A 76 -13.12 4.42 1.73
N LYS A 77 -12.51 5.39 1.04
CA LYS A 77 -12.35 5.39 -0.43
C LYS A 77 -11.68 4.10 -0.97
N VAL A 78 -10.79 3.47 -0.19
CA VAL A 78 -10.11 2.22 -0.56
C VAL A 78 -11.12 1.10 -0.80
N TYR A 79 -12.18 1.03 0.01
CA TYR A 79 -13.15 -0.06 -0.05
C TYR A 79 -14.15 0.07 -1.22
N PHE A 80 -14.18 1.20 -1.92
CA PHE A 80 -14.92 1.32 -3.17
C PHE A 80 -14.22 0.64 -4.36
N GLY A 81 -12.96 0.19 -4.17
CA GLY A 81 -12.24 -0.65 -5.13
C GLY A 81 -12.03 -0.02 -6.51
N ARG A 82 -12.05 1.31 -6.62
CA ARG A 82 -11.89 2.04 -7.88
C ARG A 82 -10.58 2.80 -7.97
N ASN A 83 -9.92 2.96 -6.85
CA ASN A 83 -8.59 3.55 -6.81
C ASN A 83 -7.59 2.49 -7.27
N GLU A 84 -6.64 2.90 -8.11
CA GLU A 84 -5.49 2.10 -8.51
C GLU A 84 -5.83 0.77 -9.25
N ASN A 85 -7.06 0.63 -9.79
CA ASN A 85 -7.43 -0.61 -10.50
C ASN A 85 -6.61 -0.81 -11.77
N LYS A 86 -6.31 0.26 -12.51
CA LYS A 86 -5.48 0.17 -13.73
C LYS A 86 -4.07 -0.31 -13.39
N GLU A 87 -3.50 0.22 -12.31
CA GLU A 87 -2.18 -0.14 -11.80
C GLU A 87 -2.16 -1.58 -11.30
N ILE A 88 -3.16 -1.96 -10.51
CA ILE A 88 -3.29 -3.34 -10.00
C ILE A 88 -3.43 -4.32 -11.16
N ASP A 89 -4.28 -4.04 -12.14
CA ASP A 89 -4.48 -4.91 -13.30
C ASP A 89 -3.21 -4.97 -14.17
N PHE A 90 -2.49 -3.86 -14.29
CA PHE A 90 -1.20 -3.83 -14.98
C PHE A 90 -0.18 -4.73 -14.28
N ILE A 91 0.03 -4.55 -12.97
CA ILE A 91 0.97 -5.39 -12.22
C ILE A 91 0.55 -6.86 -12.24
N LYS A 92 -0.75 -7.17 -12.11
CA LYS A 92 -1.24 -8.55 -12.17
C LYS A 92 -0.83 -9.23 -13.47
N ARG A 93 -1.04 -8.58 -14.62
CA ARG A 93 -0.60 -9.11 -15.93
C ARG A 93 0.92 -9.29 -16.01
N LYS A 94 1.68 -8.39 -15.39
CA LYS A 94 3.16 -8.45 -15.35
C LYS A 94 3.71 -9.37 -14.26
N SER A 95 2.85 -9.90 -13.37
CA SER A 95 3.25 -10.80 -12.28
C SER A 95 2.99 -12.27 -12.58
N LEU A 96 2.65 -12.61 -13.80
CA LEU A 96 2.57 -14.01 -14.27
C LEU A 96 3.98 -14.55 -14.53
N ASN A 97 4.12 -15.87 -14.47
CA ASN A 97 5.36 -16.59 -14.78
C ASN A 97 6.55 -16.27 -13.84
N ASN A 98 6.32 -16.46 -12.54
CA ASN A 98 7.33 -16.32 -11.50
C ASN A 98 7.87 -14.89 -11.34
N SER A 99 7.27 -14.12 -10.46
CA SER A 99 7.58 -12.71 -10.28
C SER A 99 8.07 -12.35 -8.89
N VAL A 100 8.87 -11.29 -8.83
CA VAL A 100 9.26 -10.60 -7.61
C VAL A 100 8.61 -9.22 -7.61
N PHE A 101 7.80 -8.94 -6.58
CA PHE A 101 7.14 -7.65 -6.39
C PHE A 101 7.63 -6.99 -5.10
N ILE A 102 8.00 -5.72 -5.20
CA ILE A 102 8.32 -4.88 -4.04
C ILE A 102 7.24 -3.81 -3.93
N ASP A 103 6.54 -3.81 -2.79
CA ASP A 103 5.44 -2.89 -2.45
C ASP A 103 5.91 -1.92 -1.36
N ILE A 104 6.35 -0.73 -1.77
CA ILE A 104 6.88 0.31 -0.87
C ILE A 104 5.76 1.29 -0.56
N GLY A 105 5.48 1.49 0.74
CA GLY A 105 4.26 2.12 1.21
C GLY A 105 3.06 1.17 1.07
N SER A 106 3.26 -0.08 1.52
CA SER A 106 2.27 -1.15 1.30
C SER A 106 0.95 -0.94 2.03
N ASN A 107 0.91 -0.03 3.01
CA ASN A 107 -0.27 0.27 3.80
C ASN A 107 -0.92 -1.02 4.34
N MET A 108 -2.24 -1.16 4.26
CA MET A 108 -2.97 -2.38 4.66
C MET A 108 -2.88 -3.53 3.64
N GLY A 109 -2.14 -3.35 2.54
CA GLY A 109 -1.76 -4.40 1.60
C GLY A 109 -2.63 -4.52 0.35
N LEU A 110 -3.25 -3.47 -0.16
CA LEU A 110 -4.12 -3.57 -1.34
C LEU A 110 -3.37 -4.19 -2.54
N PHE A 111 -2.19 -3.69 -2.90
CA PHE A 111 -1.37 -4.27 -3.98
C PHE A 111 -0.82 -5.64 -3.58
N THR A 112 -0.20 -5.73 -2.40
CA THR A 112 0.37 -6.98 -1.88
C THR A 112 -0.62 -8.14 -1.96
N LEU A 113 -1.86 -7.98 -1.49
CA LEU A 113 -2.89 -9.02 -1.47
C LEU A 113 -3.35 -9.41 -2.88
N ASN A 114 -3.49 -8.42 -3.77
CA ASN A 114 -3.84 -8.68 -5.17
C ASN A 114 -2.79 -9.52 -5.88
N ILE A 115 -1.49 -9.23 -5.66
CA ILE A 115 -0.42 -10.01 -6.28
C ILE A 115 -0.25 -11.37 -5.59
N ALA A 116 -0.37 -11.42 -4.26
CA ALA A 116 -0.32 -12.69 -3.53
C ALA A 116 -1.41 -13.66 -3.98
N SER A 117 -2.60 -13.15 -4.36
CA SER A 117 -3.71 -13.99 -4.84
C SER A 117 -3.43 -14.70 -6.18
N LEU A 118 -2.36 -14.32 -6.89
CA LEU A 118 -1.91 -14.97 -8.13
C LEU A 118 -1.08 -16.23 -7.88
N TYR A 119 -0.64 -16.46 -6.63
CA TYR A 119 0.17 -17.62 -6.30
C TYR A 119 -0.61 -18.92 -6.49
N ASN A 120 -0.02 -19.81 -7.26
CA ASN A 120 -0.49 -21.18 -7.50
C ASN A 120 0.69 -22.10 -7.87
N ASN A 121 0.40 -23.32 -8.31
CA ASN A 121 1.44 -24.28 -8.69
C ASN A 121 2.26 -23.84 -9.91
N SER A 122 1.66 -23.14 -10.86
CA SER A 122 2.30 -22.69 -12.10
C SER A 122 2.92 -21.29 -11.99
N ASN A 123 2.44 -20.46 -11.06
CA ASN A 123 2.91 -19.08 -10.90
C ASN A 123 3.43 -18.83 -9.48
N LYS A 124 4.74 -18.72 -9.33
CA LYS A 124 5.40 -18.40 -8.06
C LYS A 124 5.61 -16.90 -7.95
N VAL A 125 5.07 -16.30 -6.91
CA VAL A 125 5.31 -14.89 -6.59
C VAL A 125 6.10 -14.78 -5.29
N LYS A 126 7.05 -13.85 -5.23
CA LYS A 126 7.71 -13.42 -3.99
C LYS A 126 7.42 -11.93 -3.81
N ILE A 127 6.96 -11.55 -2.62
CA ILE A 127 6.52 -10.18 -2.34
C ILE A 127 7.27 -9.65 -1.12
N ILE A 128 7.82 -8.43 -1.26
CA ILE A 128 8.42 -7.69 -0.15
C ILE A 128 7.54 -6.46 0.07
N ALA A 129 6.74 -6.49 1.13
CA ALA A 129 5.86 -5.39 1.53
C ALA A 129 6.57 -4.56 2.61
N ILE A 130 6.70 -3.26 2.37
CA ILE A 130 7.47 -2.34 3.21
C ILE A 130 6.58 -1.18 3.61
N ASP A 131 6.45 -0.94 4.91
CA ASP A 131 5.74 0.21 5.44
C ASP A 131 6.36 0.65 6.77
N ALA A 132 6.52 1.96 6.96
CA ALA A 132 7.07 2.52 8.18
C ALA A 132 6.09 2.45 9.36
N ASN A 133 4.79 2.48 9.07
CA ASN A 133 3.74 2.49 10.06
C ASN A 133 3.47 1.07 10.61
N PRO A 134 3.72 0.79 11.91
CA PRO A 134 3.50 -0.53 12.48
C PRO A 134 2.03 -0.96 12.48
N ILE A 135 1.08 0.00 12.49
CA ILE A 135 -0.35 -0.29 12.42
C ILE A 135 -0.71 -0.83 11.03
N ASN A 136 -0.16 -0.24 9.96
CA ASN A 136 -0.36 -0.72 8.60
C ASN A 136 0.17 -2.16 8.46
N ASN A 137 1.36 -2.43 8.98
CA ASN A 137 1.95 -3.78 8.96
C ASN A 137 1.09 -4.81 9.74
N LEU A 138 0.52 -4.40 10.88
CA LEU A 138 -0.41 -5.25 11.63
C LEU A 138 -1.69 -5.54 10.80
N ARG A 139 -2.24 -4.54 10.14
CA ARG A 139 -3.42 -4.67 9.26
C ARG A 139 -3.13 -5.55 8.06
N LEU A 140 -1.97 -5.36 7.42
CA LEU A 140 -1.51 -6.23 6.34
C LEU A 140 -1.43 -7.69 6.81
N LYS A 141 -0.83 -7.97 7.99
CA LYS A 141 -0.80 -9.32 8.55
C LYS A 141 -2.19 -9.91 8.77
N LYS A 142 -3.13 -9.11 9.32
CA LYS A 142 -4.53 -9.55 9.50
C LYS A 142 -5.20 -9.85 8.15
N ASN A 143 -4.97 -9.03 7.14
CA ASN A 143 -5.53 -9.21 5.81
C ASN A 143 -4.93 -10.45 5.10
N LEU A 144 -3.62 -10.70 5.24
CA LEU A 144 -2.98 -11.91 4.71
C LEU A 144 -3.59 -13.20 5.31
N LYS A 145 -3.93 -13.19 6.60
CA LYS A 145 -4.62 -14.35 7.22
C LYS A 145 -5.92 -14.70 6.53
N LEU A 146 -6.64 -13.75 5.94
CA LEU A 146 -7.87 -14.02 5.18
C LEU A 146 -7.62 -14.79 3.88
N LEU A 147 -6.39 -14.77 3.37
CA LEU A 147 -5.99 -15.55 2.20
C LEU A 147 -5.34 -16.88 2.57
N GLN A 148 -5.03 -17.12 3.84
CA GLN A 148 -4.23 -18.28 4.27
C GLN A 148 -4.93 -19.62 3.99
N GLU A 149 -6.26 -19.67 4.06
CA GLU A 149 -7.02 -20.88 3.71
C GLU A 149 -6.81 -21.29 2.25
N LYS A 150 -6.72 -20.33 1.34
CA LYS A 150 -6.50 -20.57 -0.10
C LYS A 150 -5.02 -20.71 -0.44
N ILE A 151 -4.16 -20.04 0.31
CA ILE A 151 -2.71 -20.01 0.10
C ILE A 151 -2.02 -20.29 1.44
N PRO A 152 -1.90 -21.58 1.84
CA PRO A 152 -1.31 -21.94 3.14
C PRO A 152 0.10 -21.34 3.37
N LYS A 153 0.87 -21.17 2.28
CA LYS A 153 2.23 -20.61 2.30
C LYS A 153 2.27 -19.07 2.21
N ILE A 154 1.16 -18.35 2.44
CA ILE A 154 1.06 -16.89 2.24
C ILE A 154 2.20 -16.12 2.95
N PHE A 155 2.55 -16.49 4.18
CA PHE A 155 3.61 -15.85 4.96
C PHE A 155 5.03 -16.27 4.55
N SER A 156 5.18 -17.28 3.71
CA SER A 156 6.49 -17.60 3.11
C SER A 156 6.73 -16.77 1.84
N ILE A 157 5.67 -16.48 1.07
CA ILE A 157 5.75 -15.71 -0.17
C ILE A 157 5.71 -14.19 0.06
N VAL A 158 5.10 -13.72 1.16
CA VAL A 158 5.03 -12.29 1.53
C VAL A 158 5.92 -12.03 2.74
N LYS A 159 6.96 -11.23 2.55
CA LYS A 159 7.83 -10.74 3.62
C LYS A 159 7.45 -9.30 3.96
N ILE A 160 7.10 -9.06 5.22
CA ILE A 160 6.73 -7.72 5.72
C ILE A 160 7.95 -7.10 6.41
N LYS A 161 8.30 -5.89 6.01
CA LYS A 161 9.39 -5.09 6.58
C LYS A 161 8.81 -3.83 7.22
N ASN A 162 8.90 -3.72 8.54
CA ASN A 162 8.48 -2.51 9.26
C ASN A 162 9.65 -1.51 9.33
N CYS A 163 9.83 -0.75 8.28
CA CYS A 163 10.81 0.33 8.22
C CYS A 163 10.40 1.37 7.19
N ALA A 164 10.90 2.59 7.35
CA ALA A 164 10.93 3.58 6.29
C ALA A 164 12.05 3.28 5.31
N LEU A 165 11.96 3.82 4.10
CA LEU A 165 13.05 3.79 3.14
C LEU A 165 13.62 5.19 2.90
N GLY A 166 14.91 5.24 2.56
CA GLY A 166 15.64 6.46 2.24
C GLY A 166 16.99 6.18 1.59
N ASP A 167 17.78 7.23 1.45
CA ASP A 167 19.14 7.19 0.90
C ASP A 167 20.21 6.70 1.89
N LYS A 168 19.88 6.67 3.20
CA LYS A 168 20.82 6.30 4.28
C LYS A 168 20.12 5.44 5.34
N ASN A 169 20.89 4.54 5.95
CA ASN A 169 20.47 3.78 7.13
C ASN A 169 20.57 4.68 8.36
N LYS A 170 19.45 4.96 9.01
CA LYS A 170 19.36 5.81 10.21
C LYS A 170 18.05 5.58 10.95
N LYS A 171 17.92 6.11 12.16
CA LYS A 171 16.61 6.25 12.83
C LYS A 171 16.01 7.61 12.48
N ILE A 172 14.71 7.64 12.22
CA ILE A 172 13.97 8.86 11.87
C ILE A 172 12.68 8.94 12.68
N TYR A 173 12.20 10.15 12.90
CA TYR A 173 10.88 10.36 13.45
C TYR A 173 9.84 10.28 12.34
N PHE A 174 8.81 9.48 12.57
CA PHE A 174 7.72 9.25 11.65
C PHE A 174 6.41 9.66 12.32
N ASP A 175 5.68 10.58 11.70
CA ASP A 175 4.37 11.02 12.17
C ASP A 175 3.29 10.17 11.49
N PHE A 176 2.53 9.45 12.31
CA PHE A 176 1.38 8.68 11.89
C PHE A 176 0.08 9.21 12.52
N THR A 177 0.01 10.52 12.76
CA THR A 177 -1.16 11.15 13.39
C THR A 177 -2.45 10.62 12.74
N PRO A 178 -3.38 10.05 13.51
CA PRO A 178 -4.65 9.60 12.99
C PRO A 178 -5.39 10.75 12.29
N GLY A 179 -5.69 10.59 11.01
CA GLY A 179 -6.33 11.61 10.19
C GLY A 179 -5.46 12.12 9.03
N LEU A 180 -4.16 11.90 9.09
CA LEU A 180 -3.30 11.93 7.92
C LEU A 180 -3.21 10.48 7.43
N ALA A 181 -3.86 10.17 6.32
CA ALA A 181 -3.80 8.83 5.69
C ALA A 181 -2.35 8.44 5.38
N ASN A 182 -1.47 9.40 5.44
CA ASN A 182 -0.12 9.41 4.92
C ASN A 182 0.82 9.81 6.06
N GLY A 183 1.48 8.82 6.66
CA GLY A 183 2.55 9.10 7.61
C GLY A 183 3.72 9.80 6.91
N ARG A 184 4.31 10.80 7.57
CA ARG A 184 5.41 11.59 7.01
C ARG A 184 6.66 11.51 7.87
N ILE A 185 7.82 11.56 7.21
CA ILE A 185 9.10 11.73 7.88
C ILE A 185 9.17 13.17 8.39
N ILE A 186 9.48 13.34 9.67
CA ILE A 186 9.63 14.64 10.30
C ILE A 186 10.99 14.76 10.98
N GLN A 187 11.49 16.01 11.04
CA GLN A 187 12.85 16.28 11.57
C GLN A 187 12.88 16.44 13.10
N LYS A 188 11.76 16.77 13.74
CA LYS A 188 11.73 17.06 15.18
C LYS A 188 10.82 16.07 15.93
N LYS A 189 11.29 15.61 17.11
CA LYS A 189 10.49 14.81 18.03
C LYS A 189 9.29 15.61 18.55
N ASN A 190 8.10 15.04 18.49
CA ASN A 190 6.91 15.50 19.19
C ASN A 190 6.21 14.34 19.90
N LYS A 191 5.15 14.62 20.69
CA LYS A 191 4.42 13.59 21.45
C LYS A 191 3.66 12.58 20.60
N LYS A 192 3.54 12.80 19.27
CA LYS A 192 2.70 12.00 18.36
C LYS A 192 3.52 11.17 17.36
N ASN A 193 4.84 11.34 17.33
CA ASN A 193 5.67 10.60 16.39
C ASN A 193 6.40 9.42 17.05
N ILE A 194 6.70 8.42 16.25
CA ILE A 194 7.49 7.27 16.65
C ILE A 194 8.87 7.29 15.98
N LEU A 195 9.84 6.68 16.66
CA LEU A 195 11.16 6.46 16.10
C LEU A 195 11.13 5.17 15.28
N VAL A 196 11.37 5.27 13.98
CA VAL A 196 11.41 4.13 13.07
C VAL A 196 12.78 3.97 12.42
N SER A 197 13.13 2.75 12.07
CA SER A 197 14.32 2.46 11.27
C SER A 197 14.09 2.94 9.84
N CYS A 198 14.98 3.74 9.30
CA CYS A 198 15.07 4.07 7.88
C CYS A 198 16.19 3.24 7.26
N ARG A 199 15.92 2.54 6.17
CA ARG A 199 16.85 1.62 5.50
C ARG A 199 17.00 1.98 4.02
N LYS A 200 18.13 1.61 3.43
CA LYS A 200 18.29 1.65 1.98
C LYS A 200 17.58 0.45 1.35
N LEU A 201 16.93 0.66 0.20
CA LEU A 201 16.28 -0.42 -0.53
C LEU A 201 17.26 -1.53 -0.95
N ILE A 202 18.50 -1.16 -1.32
CA ILE A 202 19.53 -2.14 -1.71
C ILE A 202 19.85 -3.15 -0.60
N ASP A 203 19.78 -2.73 0.68
CA ASP A 203 20.08 -3.61 1.81
C ASP A 203 18.95 -4.63 2.00
N ILE A 204 17.71 -4.24 1.78
CA ILE A 204 16.55 -5.15 1.81
C ILE A 204 16.64 -6.14 0.63
N VAL A 205 16.99 -5.67 -0.56
CA VAL A 205 17.18 -6.53 -1.75
C VAL A 205 18.27 -7.58 -1.52
N LYS A 206 19.38 -7.20 -0.85
CA LYS A 206 20.47 -8.14 -0.47
C LYS A 206 20.01 -9.12 0.60
N GLU A 207 19.36 -8.64 1.67
CA GLU A 207 18.82 -9.47 2.76
C GLU A 207 17.87 -10.55 2.24
N GLU A 208 16.97 -10.15 1.32
CA GLU A 208 16.01 -11.05 0.71
C GLU A 208 16.58 -11.90 -0.45
N LYS A 209 17.87 -11.75 -0.74
CA LYS A 209 18.60 -12.48 -1.80
C LYS A 209 17.88 -12.40 -3.14
N LEU A 210 17.42 -11.20 -3.51
CA LEU A 210 16.74 -11.00 -4.79
C LEU A 210 17.76 -10.93 -5.93
N ASN A 211 17.50 -11.67 -6.99
CA ASN A 211 18.34 -11.68 -8.20
C ASN A 211 17.76 -10.84 -9.34
N TYR A 212 16.49 -10.51 -9.27
CA TYR A 212 15.77 -9.65 -10.21
C TYR A 212 14.54 -9.05 -9.49
N ILE A 213 13.96 -8.01 -10.07
CA ILE A 213 12.72 -7.39 -9.62
C ILE A 213 11.80 -7.25 -10.82
N THR A 214 10.62 -7.90 -10.78
CA THR A 214 9.65 -7.81 -11.88
C THR A 214 8.88 -6.50 -11.80
N ASN A 215 8.34 -6.20 -10.62
CA ASN A 215 7.52 -5.03 -10.40
C ASN A 215 7.91 -4.33 -9.09
N LEU A 216 7.87 -3.02 -9.09
CA LEU A 216 8.04 -2.19 -7.90
C LEU A 216 6.94 -1.12 -7.88
N LYS A 217 6.22 -1.03 -6.76
CA LYS A 217 5.38 0.13 -6.44
C LYS A 217 6.10 0.94 -5.38
N ILE A 218 6.04 2.27 -5.51
CA ILE A 218 6.53 3.19 -4.49
C ILE A 218 5.56 4.35 -4.31
N ASP A 219 5.13 4.53 -3.06
CA ASP A 219 4.16 5.55 -2.63
C ASP A 219 4.46 5.86 -1.15
N ILE A 220 5.33 6.82 -0.93
CA ILE A 220 5.88 7.21 0.38
C ILE A 220 5.91 8.73 0.58
N GLU A 221 4.96 9.39 -0.09
CA GLU A 221 4.59 10.78 0.17
C GLU A 221 5.75 11.77 0.03
N GLY A 222 6.44 11.70 -1.12
CA GLY A 222 7.45 12.67 -1.54
C GLY A 222 8.90 12.28 -1.21
N TYR A 223 9.18 11.01 -0.90
CA TYR A 223 10.55 10.48 -0.71
C TYR A 223 10.98 9.50 -1.81
N GLU A 224 10.18 9.33 -2.86
CA GLU A 224 10.36 8.38 -3.96
C GLU A 224 11.69 8.61 -4.68
N ASP A 225 12.01 9.87 -4.95
CA ASP A 225 13.24 10.26 -5.63
C ASP A 225 14.49 9.80 -4.87
N ARG A 226 14.54 10.03 -3.55
CA ARG A 226 15.69 9.68 -2.71
C ARG A 226 15.91 8.18 -2.63
N VAL A 227 14.81 7.41 -2.56
CA VAL A 227 14.87 5.94 -2.50
C VAL A 227 15.31 5.37 -3.84
N LEU A 228 14.66 5.75 -4.94
CA LEU A 228 14.92 5.17 -6.25
C LEU A 228 16.26 5.60 -6.83
N LEU A 229 16.65 6.89 -6.71
CA LEU A 229 17.97 7.31 -7.15
C LEU A 229 19.08 6.57 -6.40
N SER A 230 18.97 6.51 -5.05
CA SER A 230 19.93 5.79 -4.24
C SER A 230 20.03 4.32 -4.64
N PHE A 231 18.90 3.67 -4.90
CA PHE A 231 18.86 2.26 -5.29
C PHE A 231 19.46 2.02 -6.66
N LEU A 232 18.95 2.71 -7.70
CA LEU A 232 19.32 2.46 -9.09
C LEU A 232 20.77 2.86 -9.42
N LYS A 233 21.32 3.88 -8.75
CA LYS A 233 22.74 4.24 -8.88
C LYS A 233 23.69 3.21 -8.26
N ASN A 234 23.23 2.43 -7.27
CA ASN A 234 24.08 1.53 -6.48
C ASN A 234 23.78 0.04 -6.69
N CYS A 235 22.84 -0.33 -7.54
CA CYS A 235 22.55 -1.72 -7.84
C CYS A 235 23.01 -2.12 -9.25
N LYS A 236 23.20 -3.43 -9.48
CA LYS A 236 23.49 -3.97 -10.82
C LYS A 236 22.23 -3.83 -11.69
N LYS A 237 22.40 -3.56 -13.01
CA LYS A 237 21.29 -3.41 -13.99
C LYS A 237 20.27 -4.56 -13.94
N LYS A 238 20.70 -5.79 -13.67
CA LYS A 238 19.79 -6.95 -13.53
C LYS A 238 18.76 -6.82 -12.39
N LEU A 239 19.00 -5.91 -11.43
CA LEU A 239 18.10 -5.59 -10.34
C LEU A 239 17.18 -4.39 -10.65
N TYR A 240 17.33 -3.76 -11.79
CA TYR A 240 16.39 -2.71 -12.20
C TYR A 240 14.99 -3.32 -12.32
N PRO A 241 13.98 -2.76 -11.64
CA PRO A 241 12.61 -3.25 -11.78
C PRO A 241 12.16 -3.20 -13.23
N LYS A 242 11.60 -4.29 -13.74
CA LYS A 242 11.06 -4.27 -15.12
C LYS A 242 9.91 -3.28 -15.27
N ASN A 243 9.12 -3.11 -14.20
CA ASN A 243 8.01 -2.16 -14.16
C ASN A 243 8.02 -1.41 -12.84
N ILE A 244 7.74 -0.10 -12.89
CA ILE A 244 7.64 0.78 -11.74
C ILE A 244 6.26 1.45 -11.75
N ILE A 245 5.54 1.40 -10.62
CA ILE A 245 4.43 2.29 -10.32
C ILE A 245 4.97 3.33 -9.35
N LEU A 246 4.96 4.57 -9.78
CA LEU A 246 5.50 5.71 -9.06
C LEU A 246 4.36 6.65 -8.69
N GLU A 247 4.11 6.84 -7.39
CA GLU A 247 3.23 7.91 -6.91
C GLU A 247 3.90 9.26 -7.18
N HIS A 248 3.11 10.21 -7.72
CA HIS A 248 3.60 11.54 -8.09
C HIS A 248 2.71 12.68 -7.58
N ALA A 249 1.68 12.39 -6.80
CA ALA A 249 0.83 13.46 -6.24
C ALA A 249 1.61 14.33 -5.23
N SER A 250 2.72 13.82 -4.71
CA SER A 250 3.64 14.52 -3.82
C SER A 250 4.98 14.88 -4.47
N ASP A 251 5.08 14.90 -5.80
CA ASP A 251 6.32 15.14 -6.57
C ASP A 251 6.92 16.53 -6.33
N TYR A 252 6.11 17.52 -5.92
CA TYR A 252 6.58 18.84 -5.50
C TYR A 252 7.54 18.80 -4.29
N LEU A 253 7.62 17.68 -3.57
CA LEU A 253 8.57 17.42 -2.48
C LEU A 253 9.88 16.78 -2.94
N TRP A 254 9.95 16.33 -4.19
CA TRP A 254 11.14 15.72 -4.75
C TRP A 254 12.25 16.76 -4.91
N LYS A 255 13.48 16.35 -4.64
CA LYS A 255 14.69 17.16 -4.84
C LYS A 255 15.29 16.98 -6.23
N HIS A 256 14.88 15.94 -6.93
CA HIS A 256 15.42 15.55 -8.22
C HIS A 256 14.28 15.22 -9.18
N ASP A 257 14.47 15.49 -10.46
CA ASP A 257 13.55 15.04 -11.51
C ASP A 257 13.70 13.52 -11.71
N LEU A 258 12.93 12.77 -10.89
CA LEU A 258 12.95 11.32 -10.90
C LEU A 258 12.45 10.74 -12.23
N VAL A 259 11.47 11.40 -12.86
CA VAL A 259 10.91 10.90 -14.13
C VAL A 259 11.94 10.97 -15.23
N ASN A 260 12.64 12.09 -15.38
CA ASN A 260 13.71 12.24 -16.35
C ASN A 260 14.88 11.29 -16.07
N PHE A 261 15.24 11.12 -14.78
CA PHE A 261 16.26 10.16 -14.39
C PHE A 261 15.90 8.72 -14.83
N LEU A 262 14.65 8.30 -14.65
CA LEU A 262 14.18 6.98 -15.08
C LEU A 262 14.19 6.86 -16.63
N HIS A 263 13.80 7.91 -17.34
CA HIS A 263 13.91 7.94 -18.82
C HIS A 263 15.33 7.73 -19.29
N ASN A 264 16.30 8.38 -18.66
CA ASN A 264 17.73 8.23 -19.01
C ASN A 264 18.28 6.83 -18.73
N LEU A 265 17.62 6.05 -17.85
CA LEU A 265 17.93 4.64 -17.61
C LEU A 265 17.22 3.67 -18.58
N GLY A 266 16.40 4.17 -19.49
CA GLY A 266 15.68 3.38 -20.49
C GLY A 266 14.25 3.04 -20.12
N TYR A 267 13.68 3.61 -19.05
CA TYR A 267 12.26 3.44 -18.74
C TYR A 267 11.39 4.29 -19.66
N ILE A 268 10.31 3.70 -20.16
CA ILE A 268 9.28 4.40 -20.93
C ILE A 268 8.00 4.50 -20.11
N LYS A 269 7.30 5.61 -20.25
CA LYS A 269 5.99 5.81 -19.65
C LYS A 269 4.95 4.96 -20.38
N VAL A 270 4.25 4.10 -19.62
CA VAL A 270 3.14 3.26 -20.12
C VAL A 270 1.83 4.02 -20.04
N PHE A 271 1.53 4.57 -18.86
CA PHE A 271 0.40 5.49 -18.65
C PHE A 271 0.64 6.35 -17.40
N LYS A 272 -0.18 7.40 -17.27
CA LYS A 272 -0.21 8.31 -16.13
C LYS A 272 -1.68 8.61 -15.78
N ASN A 273 -1.97 8.77 -14.49
CA ASN A 273 -3.21 9.34 -13.97
C ASN A 273 -2.90 10.39 -12.88
N ASP A 274 -3.90 10.85 -12.15
CA ASP A 274 -3.74 11.92 -11.15
C ASP A 274 -2.81 11.56 -9.99
N ALA A 275 -2.63 10.27 -9.69
CA ALA A 275 -1.83 9.81 -8.55
C ALA A 275 -0.54 9.11 -8.98
N ASN A 276 -0.57 8.34 -10.07
CA ASN A 276 0.51 7.42 -10.42
C ASN A 276 1.02 7.59 -11.85
N ILE A 277 2.33 7.38 -12.03
CA ILE A 277 2.98 7.17 -13.32
C ILE A 277 3.42 5.71 -13.36
N VAL A 278 3.06 5.00 -14.42
CA VAL A 278 3.52 3.64 -14.67
C VAL A 278 4.57 3.65 -15.76
N MET A 279 5.72 3.06 -15.45
CA MET A 279 6.88 3.01 -16.34
C MET A 279 7.35 1.57 -16.50
N SER A 280 7.86 1.23 -17.68
CA SER A 280 8.46 -0.08 -17.98
C SER A 280 9.84 0.10 -18.58
N LEU A 281 10.79 -0.75 -18.18
CA LEU A 281 12.12 -0.81 -18.77
C LEU A 281 12.04 -1.48 -20.14
N LYS A 282 12.66 -0.85 -21.15
CA LYS A 282 12.81 -1.42 -22.51
C LYS A 282 13.81 -2.58 -22.53
#